data_269720bef73c93f0c598a8d181138de6
#
_entry.id   269720bef73c93f0c598a8d181138de6
#
_cell.length_a   1.000
_cell.length_b   1.000
_cell.length_c   1.000
_cell.angle_alpha   90.00
_cell.angle_beta   90.00
_cell.angle_gamma   90.00
#
_symmetry.space_group_name_H-M   'P 1'
#
loop_
_entity.id
_entity.type
_entity.pdbx_description
1 polymer ?
#
loop_
_entity_poly.entity_id
_entity_poly.type
_entity_poly.pdbx_seq_one_letter_code
_entity_poly.pdbx_strand_id
1 'polypeptide(L)' 'MCVVAVAWNAHPKWRLLVAGNRDEYHARASAPLVVWADLPETIAGRDLVSGGSWMGISQAGRFAVVTNI' A
#
# COMPACT_ATOMS: atom_id res chain seq x y z
N MET A 1 -2.96 14.33 -6.99
CA MET A 1 -4.08 13.38 -6.89
C MET A 1 -3.55 11.97 -6.89
N CYS A 2 -4.01 11.16 -5.97
CA CYS A 2 -3.66 9.73 -5.97
C CYS A 2 -4.62 8.98 -6.90
N VAL A 3 -4.11 7.98 -7.61
CA VAL A 3 -4.90 7.13 -8.48
C VAL A 3 -4.61 5.67 -8.12
N VAL A 4 -5.65 4.88 -7.96
CA VAL A 4 -5.53 3.45 -7.68
C VAL A 4 -6.40 2.68 -8.67
N ALA A 5 -5.81 1.66 -9.29
CA ALA A 5 -6.53 0.70 -10.12
C ALA A 5 -6.48 -0.67 -9.45
N VAL A 6 -7.64 -1.32 -9.36
CA VAL A 6 -7.77 -2.62 -8.72
C VAL A 6 -8.42 -3.59 -9.70
N ALA A 7 -7.81 -4.76 -9.87
CA ALA A 7 -8.40 -5.88 -10.61
C ALA A 7 -8.61 -7.04 -9.65
N TRP A 8 -9.86 -7.46 -9.47
CA TRP A 8 -10.24 -8.54 -8.60
C TRP A 8 -10.80 -9.71 -9.40
N ASN A 9 -10.13 -10.87 -9.31
CA ASN A 9 -10.51 -12.07 -10.06
C ASN A 9 -10.64 -11.84 -11.59
N ALA A 10 -9.85 -10.91 -12.12
CA ALA A 10 -9.88 -10.56 -13.54
C ALA A 10 -8.78 -11.26 -14.36
N HIS A 11 -7.88 -11.97 -13.71
CA HIS A 11 -6.75 -12.64 -14.34
C HIS A 11 -6.63 -14.07 -13.83
N PRO A 12 -6.30 -15.06 -14.70
CA PRO A 12 -6.25 -16.45 -14.30
C PRO A 12 -5.18 -16.80 -13.26
N LYS A 13 -4.11 -16.01 -13.16
CA LYS A 13 -3.03 -16.24 -12.20
C LYS A 13 -3.13 -15.40 -10.93
N TRP A 14 -3.73 -14.23 -11.02
CA TRP A 14 -3.72 -13.26 -9.92
C TRP A 14 -5.12 -12.95 -9.46
N ARG A 15 -5.41 -13.23 -8.20
CA ARG A 15 -6.71 -12.88 -7.63
C ARG A 15 -6.86 -11.38 -7.46
N LEU A 16 -5.78 -10.71 -7.09
CA LEU A 16 -5.77 -9.27 -6.86
C LEU A 16 -4.54 -8.66 -7.51
N LEU A 17 -4.79 -7.68 -8.38
CA LEU A 17 -3.77 -6.83 -8.95
C LEU A 17 -4.08 -5.39 -8.56
N VAL A 18 -3.11 -4.69 -8.04
CA VAL A 18 -3.26 -3.29 -7.65
C VAL A 18 -2.11 -2.50 -8.22
N ALA A 19 -2.43 -1.38 -8.84
CA ALA A 19 -1.46 -0.41 -9.32
C ALA A 19 -1.92 0.98 -8.93
N GLY A 20 -1.01 1.82 -8.50
CA GLY A 20 -1.38 3.15 -8.09
C GLY A 20 -0.21 4.10 -8.07
N ASN A 21 -0.53 5.38 -8.05
CA ASN A 21 0.42 6.47 -7.88
C ASN A 21 0.04 7.28 -6.65
N ARG A 22 1.05 7.67 -5.90
CA ARG A 22 0.90 8.65 -4.82
C ARG A 22 1.26 10.03 -5.35
N ASP A 23 0.53 11.01 -4.86
CA ASP A 23 0.83 12.41 -5.08
C ASP A 23 1.24 13.01 -3.72
N GLU A 24 2.54 13.16 -3.52
CA GLU A 24 3.11 13.61 -2.26
C GLU A 24 4.37 14.43 -2.50
N TYR A 25 4.75 15.27 -1.54
CA TYR A 25 5.99 16.03 -1.62
C TYR A 25 7.20 15.09 -1.58
N HIS A 26 8.19 15.35 -2.44
CA HIS A 26 9.41 14.53 -2.50
C HIS A 26 10.19 14.55 -1.17
N ALA A 27 10.07 15.63 -0.39
CA ALA A 27 10.72 15.75 0.89
C ALA A 27 10.08 14.88 1.98
N ARG A 28 8.88 14.34 1.74
CA ARG A 28 8.22 13.48 2.72
C ARG A 28 8.83 12.09 2.68
N ALA A 29 9.57 11.76 3.71
CA ALA A 29 10.31 10.51 3.78
C ALA A 29 9.37 9.30 3.90
N SER A 30 9.68 8.24 3.15
CA SER A 30 8.94 6.98 3.19
C SER A 30 9.89 5.80 3.08
N ALA A 31 9.47 4.66 3.59
CA ALA A 31 10.18 3.40 3.45
C ALA A 31 9.51 2.51 2.40
N PRO A 32 10.27 1.65 1.70
CA PRO A 32 9.72 0.76 0.68
C PRO A 32 8.84 -0.34 1.29
N LEU A 33 8.16 -1.06 0.42
CA LEU A 33 7.29 -2.17 0.79
C LEU A 33 8.09 -3.28 1.46
N VAL A 34 7.81 -3.54 2.73
CA VAL A 34 8.44 -4.61 3.51
C VAL A 34 7.45 -5.12 4.56
N VAL A 35 7.77 -6.24 5.16
CA VAL A 35 7.09 -6.70 6.38
C VAL A 35 7.50 -5.77 7.53
N TRP A 36 6.52 -5.24 8.25
CA TRP A 36 6.80 -4.33 9.38
C TRP A 36 7.27 -5.09 10.61
N ALA A 37 8.39 -4.64 11.18
CA ALA A 37 8.96 -5.29 12.37
C ALA A 37 8.07 -5.15 13.61
N ASP A 38 7.37 -4.02 13.75
CA ASP A 38 6.46 -3.73 14.87
C ASP A 38 5.05 -4.30 14.66
N LEU A 39 4.70 -4.67 13.44
CA LEU A 39 3.41 -5.28 13.09
C LEU A 39 3.64 -6.37 12.05
N PRO A 40 4.12 -7.55 12.46
CA PRO A 40 4.63 -8.55 11.51
C PRO A 40 3.59 -9.16 10.57
N GLU A 41 2.31 -8.92 10.77
CA GLU A 41 1.28 -9.31 9.82
C GLU A 41 1.09 -8.31 8.68
N THR A 42 1.71 -7.14 8.79
CA THR A 42 1.55 -6.05 7.83
C THR A 42 2.70 -6.03 6.83
N ILE A 43 2.34 -5.97 5.55
CA ILE A 43 3.27 -5.79 4.43
C ILE A 43 2.85 -4.51 3.73
N ALA A 44 3.69 -3.50 3.80
CA ALA A 44 3.35 -2.17 3.29
C ALA A 44 4.59 -1.30 3.14
N GLY A 45 4.49 -0.24 2.36
CA GLY A 45 5.39 0.89 2.49
C GLY A 45 5.07 1.64 3.77
N ARG A 46 5.93 2.54 4.21
CA ARG A 46 5.71 3.28 5.44
C ARG A 46 6.02 4.75 5.27
N ASP A 47 5.10 5.56 5.74
CA ASP A 47 5.30 7.00 5.86
C ASP A 47 6.14 7.27 7.10
N LEU A 48 7.37 7.72 6.92
CA LEU A 48 8.30 7.94 8.04
C LEU A 48 8.01 9.23 8.81
N VAL A 49 7.11 10.07 8.31
CA VAL A 49 6.68 11.27 9.02
C VAL A 49 5.59 10.93 10.04
N SER A 50 4.56 10.22 9.63
CA SER A 50 3.41 9.88 10.49
C SER A 50 3.49 8.49 11.10
N GLY A 51 4.31 7.60 10.55
CA GLY A 51 4.43 6.22 10.99
C GLY A 51 3.39 5.29 10.42
N GLY A 52 2.46 5.78 9.60
CA GLY A 52 1.43 5.00 8.96
C GLY A 52 1.79 4.57 7.54
N SER A 53 0.79 4.22 6.76
CA SER A 53 0.94 3.82 5.38
C SER A 53 -0.22 4.35 4.54
N TRP A 54 -0.13 4.18 3.23
CA TRP A 54 -1.19 4.54 2.28
C TRP A 54 -1.81 3.32 1.62
N MET A 55 -1.11 2.20 1.61
CA MET A 55 -1.58 0.95 1.02
C MET A 55 -0.84 -0.21 1.66
N GLY A 56 -1.55 -1.24 1.99
CA GLY A 56 -0.93 -2.41 2.59
C GLY A 56 -1.81 -3.65 2.49
N ILE A 57 -1.16 -4.77 2.75
CA ILE A 57 -1.82 -6.06 2.80
C ILE A 57 -1.40 -6.76 4.09
N SER A 58 -2.31 -7.55 4.65
CA SER A 58 -1.99 -8.39 5.78
C SER A 58 -1.77 -9.83 5.33
N GLN A 59 -1.02 -10.59 6.12
CA GLN A 59 -0.83 -12.02 5.86
C GLN A 59 -2.15 -12.80 5.94
N ALA A 60 -3.15 -12.25 6.65
CA ALA A 60 -4.49 -12.83 6.72
C ALA A 60 -5.33 -12.59 5.44
N GLY A 61 -4.79 -11.89 4.45
CA GLY A 61 -5.46 -11.68 3.17
C GLY A 61 -6.34 -10.44 3.13
N ARG A 62 -6.07 -9.42 3.95
CA ARG A 62 -6.77 -8.14 3.92
C ARG A 62 -5.96 -7.12 3.14
N PHE A 63 -6.64 -6.29 2.39
CA PHE A 63 -6.04 -5.19 1.63
C PHE A 63 -6.71 -3.88 2.02
N ALA A 64 -5.93 -2.82 2.14
CA ALA A 64 -6.44 -1.49 2.42
C ALA A 64 -5.63 -0.44 1.66
N VAL A 65 -6.30 0.60 1.22
CA VAL A 65 -5.67 1.74 0.56
C VAL A 65 -6.42 3.02 0.92
N VAL A 66 -5.67 4.10 1.08
CA VAL A 66 -6.22 5.45 1.26
C VAL A 66 -5.63 6.37 0.22
N THR A 67 -6.41 7.33 -0.22
CA THR A 67 -5.98 8.32 -1.21
C THR A 67 -6.28 9.71 -0.70
N ASN A 68 -5.53 10.69 -1.20
CA ASN A 68 -5.76 12.10 -0.91
C ASN A 68 -6.71 12.71 -1.96
N ILE A 69 -7.36 13.74 -1.53
CA ILE A 69 -8.11 14.59 -2.46
C ILE A 69 -7.21 15.73 -2.94
#